data_7604f7695c5457ade92952f51df2c6bf
#
_entry.id   7604f7695c5457ade92952f51df2c6bf
#
_cell.length_a   1.000
_cell.length_b   1.000
_cell.length_c   1.000
_cell.angle_alpha   90.00
_cell.angle_beta   90.00
_cell.angle_gamma   90.00
#
_symmetry.space_group_name_H-M   'P 1'
#
loop_
_entity.id
_entity.type
_entity.pdbx_description
1 polymer ?
#
loop_
_entity_poly.entity_id
_entity_poly.type
_entity_poly.pdbx_seq_one_letter_code
_entity_poly.pdbx_strand_id
1 'polypeptide(L)'
;MKNMKAIKLFCLLLFLFVSNWAMAESITSPNGQLQLNFSVNAQGEPIYELSYKGKAVIKPSKLGLELKDAPGLMNGFTLANTQTSTFDETWEPVWGEVKQIRNHYNEMAVTLNQKAQDRNMIIRFRLFDDGLGFRYEFPLSKNLNYFVIKEEHTQFAMTGDHTAFWIPGDYDTQEYDYTESKLSEIRGLMDGAITPNSSQTTFSPTGVQTSLQMKTADGLYINLHEAALVDYSCMHLNLDDKNFVFESWLTPDAKGDKGYLQAPCKSPWRTVIVSDDARDILNSKLTLNLNEPCAYEDVSWIKPVKYVGVWWEMIAGKSTWAYTDDLPSVKLGETDYAKTKPNGRHGATNENVKRYIDFAAENGLDQVLVEGWNEGWEDWFGHSKDYVFDFVTPYPDFDVKMLNAY
;
A
#
# COMPACT_ATOMS: atom_id res chain seq x y z
N MET A 1 74.21 -45.75 -28.90
CA MET A 1 73.03 -46.63 -29.08
C MET A 1 72.28 -46.73 -27.77
N LYS A 2 71.09 -46.36 -27.77
CA LYS A 2 69.88 -46.65 -27.01
C LYS A 2 69.08 -45.44 -26.63
N ASN A 3 67.97 -45.33 -27.36
CA ASN A 3 66.91 -44.32 -27.17
C ASN A 3 66.23 -44.52 -25.86
N MET A 4 66.05 -43.46 -25.06
CA MET A 4 65.10 -43.40 -23.99
C MET A 4 64.01 -42.40 -24.39
N LYS A 5 62.82 -42.89 -24.64
CA LYS A 5 61.61 -42.10 -24.91
C LYS A 5 61.10 -41.54 -23.57
N ALA A 6 61.06 -40.20 -23.49
CA ALA A 6 60.39 -39.52 -22.41
C ALA A 6 58.90 -39.58 -22.60
N ILE A 7 58.16 -40.18 -21.68
CA ILE A 7 56.70 -40.17 -21.54
C ILE A 7 56.32 -38.86 -20.89
N LYS A 8 55.71 -37.93 -21.66
CA LYS A 8 55.08 -36.74 -21.11
C LYS A 8 53.72 -37.13 -20.53
N LEU A 9 53.64 -37.09 -19.20
CA LEU A 9 52.39 -37.23 -18.44
C LEU A 9 51.60 -35.92 -18.57
N PHE A 10 50.53 -35.94 -19.35
CA PHE A 10 49.62 -34.82 -19.49
C PHE A 10 48.57 -34.89 -18.37
N CYS A 11 48.77 -34.14 -17.28
CA CYS A 11 47.75 -33.96 -16.25
C CYS A 11 46.62 -33.11 -16.78
N LEU A 12 45.50 -33.72 -17.15
CA LEU A 12 44.27 -33.05 -17.49
C LEU A 12 43.59 -32.60 -16.18
N LEU A 13 43.78 -31.33 -15.81
CA LEU A 13 43.02 -30.69 -14.74
C LEU A 13 41.60 -30.46 -15.26
N LEU A 14 40.67 -31.35 -14.90
CA LEU A 14 39.26 -31.13 -15.03
C LEU A 14 38.84 -30.04 -14.00
N PHE A 15 38.73 -28.80 -14.43
CA PHE A 15 37.99 -27.79 -13.69
C PHE A 15 36.51 -28.17 -13.74
N LEU A 16 35.99 -28.79 -12.69
CA LEU A 16 34.57 -28.88 -12.41
C LEU A 16 34.07 -27.46 -12.14
N PHE A 17 33.58 -26.80 -13.17
CA PHE A 17 32.69 -25.68 -12.99
C PHE A 17 31.41 -26.22 -12.33
N VAL A 18 31.34 -26.12 -11.01
CA VAL A 18 30.05 -26.21 -10.29
C VAL A 18 29.32 -24.92 -10.67
N SER A 19 28.57 -24.97 -11.76
CA SER A 19 27.57 -23.96 -12.03
C SER A 19 26.55 -24.10 -10.87
N ASN A 20 26.60 -23.16 -9.93
CA ASN A 20 25.48 -22.90 -9.02
C ASN A 20 24.28 -22.52 -9.89
N TRP A 21 23.52 -23.51 -10.31
CA TRP A 21 22.20 -23.27 -10.87
C TRP A 21 21.39 -22.67 -9.73
N ALA A 22 21.01 -21.38 -9.86
CA ALA A 22 20.00 -20.80 -9.02
C ALA A 22 18.78 -21.72 -9.15
N MET A 23 18.34 -22.34 -8.07
CA MET A 23 17.12 -23.12 -8.07
C MET A 23 15.98 -22.14 -8.27
N ALA A 24 15.38 -22.15 -9.46
CA ALA A 24 14.21 -21.34 -9.76
C ALA A 24 12.97 -22.14 -9.36
N GLU A 25 12.15 -21.57 -8.50
CA GLU A 25 10.84 -22.08 -8.15
C GLU A 25 9.79 -21.42 -9.05
N SER A 26 8.78 -22.17 -9.47
CA SER A 26 7.74 -21.66 -10.35
C SER A 26 6.36 -22.11 -9.90
N ILE A 27 5.37 -21.22 -10.05
CA ILE A 27 3.97 -21.48 -9.79
C ILE A 27 3.09 -20.79 -10.83
N THR A 28 1.94 -21.39 -11.16
CA THR A 28 0.95 -20.83 -12.07
C THR A 28 -0.37 -20.52 -11.35
N SER A 29 -1.17 -19.62 -11.92
CA SER A 29 -2.56 -19.46 -11.49
C SER A 29 -3.39 -20.71 -11.76
N PRO A 30 -4.57 -20.88 -11.14
CA PRO A 30 -5.43 -22.03 -11.38
C PRO A 30 -5.80 -22.24 -12.85
N ASN A 31 -6.04 -21.17 -13.61
CA ASN A 31 -6.31 -21.20 -15.05
C ASN A 31 -5.05 -21.32 -15.92
N GLY A 32 -3.85 -21.31 -15.33
CA GLY A 32 -2.57 -21.41 -16.02
C GLY A 32 -2.14 -20.19 -16.83
N GLN A 33 -2.84 -19.04 -16.74
CA GLN A 33 -2.54 -17.86 -17.54
C GLN A 33 -1.46 -16.97 -16.91
N LEU A 34 -1.39 -16.93 -15.57
CA LEU A 34 -0.31 -16.28 -14.82
C LEU A 34 0.75 -17.30 -14.45
N GLN A 35 2.01 -16.89 -14.57
CA GLN A 35 3.15 -17.66 -14.10
C GLN A 35 4.10 -16.75 -13.34
N LEU A 36 4.46 -17.14 -12.13
CA LEU A 36 5.49 -16.52 -11.32
C LEU A 36 6.70 -17.45 -11.27
N ASN A 37 7.89 -16.87 -11.48
CA ASN A 37 9.16 -17.51 -11.20
C ASN A 37 9.85 -16.78 -10.05
N PHE A 38 10.43 -17.54 -9.14
CA PHE A 38 11.18 -17.04 -7.99
C PHE A 38 12.57 -17.65 -7.96
N SER A 39 13.58 -16.89 -7.61
CA SER A 39 14.95 -17.35 -7.46
C SER A 39 15.71 -16.56 -6.40
N VAL A 40 16.84 -17.12 -5.96
CA VAL A 40 17.82 -16.41 -5.14
C VAL A 40 19.11 -16.31 -5.95
N ASN A 41 19.60 -15.12 -6.20
CA ASN A 41 20.81 -14.91 -7.00
C ASN A 41 22.11 -15.25 -6.22
N ALA A 42 23.26 -15.09 -6.88
CA ALA A 42 24.56 -15.41 -6.29
C ALA A 42 24.93 -14.56 -5.04
N GLN A 43 24.31 -13.39 -4.89
CA GLN A 43 24.46 -12.51 -3.71
C GLN A 43 23.49 -12.88 -2.59
N GLY A 44 22.60 -13.85 -2.83
CA GLY A 44 21.54 -14.23 -1.90
C GLY A 44 20.39 -13.22 -1.88
N GLU A 45 20.16 -12.48 -2.97
CA GLU A 45 19.04 -11.58 -3.10
C GLU A 45 17.81 -12.35 -3.64
N PRO A 46 16.62 -12.27 -3.01
CA PRO A 46 15.39 -12.83 -3.53
C PRO A 46 14.92 -12.04 -4.74
N ILE A 47 14.55 -12.74 -5.81
CA ILE A 47 14.11 -12.15 -7.08
C ILE A 47 12.86 -12.88 -7.57
N TYR A 48 11.87 -12.12 -8.05
CA TYR A 48 10.69 -12.67 -8.69
C TYR A 48 10.46 -12.03 -10.07
N GLU A 49 9.71 -12.73 -10.91
CA GLU A 49 9.19 -12.23 -12.16
C GLU A 49 7.80 -12.78 -12.42
N LEU A 50 6.98 -12.06 -13.17
CA LEU A 50 5.60 -12.42 -13.47
C LEU A 50 5.33 -12.32 -14.96
N SER A 51 4.63 -13.30 -15.49
CA SER A 51 4.12 -13.28 -16.87
C SER A 51 2.61 -13.60 -16.90
N TYR A 52 1.92 -13.07 -17.93
CA TYR A 52 0.52 -13.29 -18.20
C TYR A 52 0.32 -13.70 -19.67
N LYS A 53 -0.28 -14.89 -19.89
CA LYS A 53 -0.47 -15.47 -21.24
C LYS A 53 0.84 -15.52 -22.04
N GLY A 54 1.95 -15.81 -21.34
CA GLY A 54 3.29 -15.88 -21.96
C GLY A 54 3.96 -14.53 -22.22
N LYS A 55 3.33 -13.39 -21.91
CA LYS A 55 3.91 -12.06 -21.98
C LYS A 55 4.46 -11.65 -20.61
N ALA A 56 5.65 -11.05 -20.58
CA ALA A 56 6.20 -10.51 -19.33
C ALA A 56 5.35 -9.34 -18.82
N VAL A 57 5.06 -9.34 -17.52
CA VAL A 57 4.34 -8.28 -16.79
C VAL A 57 5.31 -7.56 -15.86
N ILE A 58 6.00 -8.32 -15.02
CA ILE A 58 7.07 -7.84 -14.13
C ILE A 58 8.36 -8.55 -14.54
N LYS A 59 9.39 -7.79 -14.89
CA LYS A 59 10.76 -8.30 -15.12
C LYS A 59 11.41 -8.70 -13.80
N PRO A 60 12.56 -9.40 -13.80
CA PRO A 60 13.26 -9.74 -12.55
C PRO A 60 13.37 -8.55 -11.61
N SER A 61 12.74 -8.69 -10.45
CA SER A 61 12.53 -7.65 -9.43
C SER A 61 12.97 -8.14 -8.07
N LYS A 62 13.72 -7.32 -7.34
CA LYS A 62 14.26 -7.66 -6.03
C LYS A 62 13.20 -7.50 -4.95
N LEU A 63 13.36 -8.29 -3.88
CA LEU A 63 12.55 -8.28 -2.67
C LEU A 63 13.45 -8.14 -1.45
N GLY A 64 13.00 -7.40 -0.44
CA GLY A 64 13.74 -7.28 0.81
C GLY A 64 13.32 -6.10 1.66
N LEU A 65 13.93 -6.03 2.85
CA LEU A 65 13.67 -4.97 3.83
C LEU A 65 14.97 -4.49 4.46
N GLU A 66 15.09 -3.19 4.62
CA GLU A 66 16.11 -2.54 5.45
C GLU A 66 15.59 -2.45 6.88
N LEU A 67 16.44 -2.84 7.84
CA LEU A 67 16.13 -2.73 9.26
C LEU A 67 16.91 -1.57 9.87
N LYS A 68 16.35 -0.91 10.89
CA LYS A 68 16.93 0.29 11.50
C LYS A 68 18.29 0.00 12.18
N ASP A 69 18.33 -0.97 13.07
CA ASP A 69 19.51 -1.22 13.93
C ASP A 69 20.04 -2.65 13.79
N ALA A 70 19.80 -3.28 12.65
CA ALA A 70 20.22 -4.64 12.35
C ALA A 70 20.58 -4.81 10.87
N PRO A 71 21.37 -5.81 10.50
CA PRO A 71 21.58 -6.14 9.09
C PRO A 71 20.26 -6.39 8.37
N GLY A 72 20.11 -5.83 7.17
CA GLY A 72 18.88 -5.92 6.40
C GLY A 72 18.50 -7.35 5.98
N LEU A 73 17.26 -7.50 5.55
CA LEU A 73 16.69 -8.73 4.98
C LEU A 73 16.62 -8.60 3.45
N MET A 74 17.75 -8.25 2.81
CA MET A 74 17.82 -7.97 1.37
C MET A 74 18.71 -8.95 0.61
N ASN A 75 19.69 -9.56 1.27
CA ASN A 75 20.68 -10.44 0.65
C ASN A 75 21.23 -11.48 1.64
N GLY A 76 22.19 -12.31 1.18
CA GLY A 76 22.80 -13.34 2.02
C GLY A 76 21.86 -14.51 2.31
N PHE A 77 20.77 -14.62 1.59
CA PHE A 77 19.82 -15.72 1.72
C PHE A 77 20.20 -16.96 0.92
N THR A 78 19.80 -18.09 1.44
CA THR A 78 19.72 -19.35 0.71
C THR A 78 18.27 -19.85 0.77
N LEU A 79 17.82 -20.50 -0.29
CA LEU A 79 16.53 -21.19 -0.31
C LEU A 79 16.61 -22.39 0.65
N ALA A 80 15.79 -22.39 1.69
CA ALA A 80 15.76 -23.47 2.69
C ALA A 80 14.64 -24.47 2.40
N ASN A 81 13.47 -24.00 1.96
CA ASN A 81 12.31 -24.84 1.68
C ASN A 81 11.31 -24.10 0.78
N THR A 82 10.58 -24.86 -0.03
CA THR A 82 9.44 -24.38 -0.80
C THR A 82 8.23 -25.28 -0.57
N GLN A 83 7.09 -24.70 -0.28
CA GLN A 83 5.81 -25.38 -0.12
C GLN A 83 4.79 -24.82 -1.09
N THR A 84 4.01 -25.67 -1.72
CA THR A 84 2.92 -25.28 -2.61
C THR A 84 1.60 -25.87 -2.13
N SER A 85 0.52 -25.14 -2.36
CA SER A 85 -0.84 -25.60 -2.08
C SER A 85 -1.83 -24.94 -3.04
N THR A 86 -3.05 -25.46 -3.06
CA THR A 86 -4.19 -24.87 -3.78
C THR A 86 -5.32 -24.61 -2.79
N PHE A 87 -6.02 -23.51 -2.95
CA PHE A 87 -7.18 -23.15 -2.14
C PHE A 87 -8.36 -22.79 -3.05
N ASP A 88 -9.55 -23.22 -2.69
CA ASP A 88 -10.77 -22.91 -3.44
C ASP A 88 -11.98 -22.95 -2.49
N GLU A 89 -12.54 -21.79 -2.23
CA GLU A 89 -13.78 -21.64 -1.48
C GLU A 89 -14.62 -20.50 -2.03
N THR A 90 -15.89 -20.46 -1.65
CA THR A 90 -16.77 -19.31 -1.91
C THR A 90 -17.28 -18.77 -0.60
N TRP A 91 -17.17 -17.45 -0.41
CA TRP A 91 -17.63 -16.76 0.79
C TRP A 91 -18.62 -15.63 0.46
N GLU A 92 -19.36 -15.18 1.45
CA GLU A 92 -20.31 -14.09 1.31
C GLU A 92 -19.82 -12.86 2.08
N PRO A 93 -19.62 -11.70 1.41
CA PRO A 93 -19.29 -10.46 2.11
C PRO A 93 -20.48 -9.97 2.92
N VAL A 94 -20.21 -9.22 3.99
CA VAL A 94 -21.25 -8.63 4.85
C VAL A 94 -22.20 -7.76 4.04
N TRP A 95 -21.66 -7.00 3.09
CA TRP A 95 -22.38 -6.19 2.11
C TRP A 95 -21.45 -5.93 0.91
N GLY A 96 -21.96 -5.45 -0.19
CA GLY A 96 -21.16 -5.14 -1.36
C GLY A 96 -21.92 -5.33 -2.67
N GLU A 97 -21.22 -5.26 -3.78
CA GLU A 97 -21.79 -5.32 -5.13
C GLU A 97 -22.20 -6.75 -5.54
N VAL A 98 -21.59 -7.75 -4.93
CA VAL A 98 -21.82 -9.17 -5.26
C VAL A 98 -22.15 -9.95 -4.00
N LYS A 99 -23.04 -10.94 -4.15
CA LYS A 99 -23.45 -11.77 -3.02
C LYS A 99 -22.39 -12.82 -2.66
N GLN A 100 -21.66 -13.34 -3.64
CA GLN A 100 -20.70 -14.42 -3.45
C GLN A 100 -19.40 -14.07 -4.15
N ILE A 101 -18.28 -14.36 -3.47
CA ILE A 101 -16.92 -14.17 -3.95
C ILE A 101 -16.20 -15.50 -3.87
N ARG A 102 -15.68 -15.99 -5.01
CA ARG A 102 -14.80 -17.15 -5.05
C ARG A 102 -13.39 -16.71 -4.68
N ASN A 103 -12.80 -17.41 -3.71
CA ASN A 103 -11.41 -17.29 -3.30
C ASN A 103 -10.65 -18.51 -3.80
N HIS A 104 -10.05 -18.42 -4.99
CA HIS A 104 -9.39 -19.53 -5.67
C HIS A 104 -8.00 -19.13 -6.12
N TYR A 105 -6.97 -19.76 -5.55
CA TYR A 105 -5.58 -19.47 -5.85
C TYR A 105 -4.69 -20.71 -5.71
N ASN A 106 -3.54 -20.67 -6.38
CA ASN A 106 -2.39 -21.50 -6.04
C ASN A 106 -1.43 -20.69 -5.18
N GLU A 107 -0.88 -21.31 -4.12
CA GLU A 107 0.03 -20.68 -3.18
C GLU A 107 1.40 -21.32 -3.21
N MET A 108 2.44 -20.49 -3.14
CA MET A 108 3.83 -20.91 -2.93
C MET A 108 4.42 -20.12 -1.76
N ALA A 109 4.90 -20.82 -0.74
CA ALA A 109 5.60 -20.26 0.40
C ALA A 109 7.08 -20.66 0.33
N VAL A 110 7.95 -19.67 0.17
CA VAL A 110 9.39 -19.85 0.05
C VAL A 110 10.05 -19.43 1.37
N THR A 111 10.67 -20.40 2.05
CA THR A 111 11.46 -20.14 3.26
C THR A 111 12.90 -19.83 2.89
N LEU A 112 13.35 -18.66 3.25
CA LEU A 112 14.70 -18.16 3.05
C LEU A 112 15.47 -18.14 4.37
N ASN A 113 16.68 -18.71 4.38
CA ASN A 113 17.57 -18.68 5.54
C ASN A 113 18.73 -17.71 5.30
N GLN A 114 18.87 -16.71 6.18
CA GLN A 114 20.00 -15.82 6.22
C GLN A 114 21.01 -16.35 7.26
N LYS A 115 21.83 -17.27 6.82
CA LYS A 115 22.70 -18.10 7.68
C LYS A 115 23.63 -17.28 8.57
N ALA A 116 24.18 -16.18 8.06
CA ALA A 116 25.12 -15.33 8.81
C ALA A 116 24.48 -14.68 10.05
N GLN A 117 23.18 -14.44 10.03
CA GLN A 117 22.39 -13.85 11.10
C GLN A 117 21.51 -14.88 11.85
N ASP A 118 21.56 -16.16 11.44
CA ASP A 118 20.75 -17.23 12.02
C ASP A 118 19.25 -16.87 12.13
N ARG A 119 18.66 -16.46 11.01
CA ARG A 119 17.26 -16.07 10.96
C ARG A 119 16.61 -16.46 9.64
N ASN A 120 15.28 -16.60 9.66
CA ASN A 120 14.49 -16.95 8.51
C ASN A 120 13.50 -15.84 8.15
N MET A 121 13.19 -15.76 6.86
CA MET A 121 12.08 -15.00 6.30
C MET A 121 11.31 -15.91 5.35
N ILE A 122 9.99 -15.79 5.32
CA ILE A 122 9.16 -16.48 4.34
C ILE A 122 8.60 -15.43 3.39
N ILE A 123 8.65 -15.70 2.09
CA ILE A 123 7.90 -14.95 1.10
C ILE A 123 6.76 -15.84 0.61
N ARG A 124 5.54 -15.39 0.80
CA ARG A 124 4.33 -16.10 0.41
C ARG A 124 3.73 -15.46 -0.82
N PHE A 125 3.52 -16.24 -1.87
CA PHE A 125 2.91 -15.85 -3.13
C PHE A 125 1.57 -16.56 -3.28
N ARG A 126 0.52 -15.81 -3.66
CA ARG A 126 -0.78 -16.34 -4.06
C ARG A 126 -1.10 -15.87 -5.47
N LEU A 127 -1.25 -16.82 -6.39
CA LEU A 127 -1.65 -16.53 -7.75
C LEU A 127 -3.12 -16.85 -7.94
N PHE A 128 -3.90 -15.82 -8.18
CA PHE A 128 -5.29 -15.87 -8.63
C PHE A 128 -5.34 -15.83 -10.16
N ASP A 129 -6.52 -16.06 -10.73
CA ASP A 129 -6.69 -16.01 -12.18
C ASP A 129 -6.53 -14.59 -12.77
N ASP A 130 -6.69 -13.56 -11.94
CA ASP A 130 -6.64 -12.14 -12.28
C ASP A 130 -5.41 -11.40 -11.70
N GLY A 131 -4.57 -12.07 -10.91
CA GLY A 131 -3.41 -11.39 -10.33
C GLY A 131 -2.59 -12.17 -9.31
N LEU A 132 -1.62 -11.47 -8.78
CA LEU A 132 -0.67 -11.93 -7.77
C LEU A 132 -0.84 -11.12 -6.49
N GLY A 133 -0.87 -11.80 -5.34
CA GLY A 133 -0.55 -11.20 -4.04
C GLY A 133 0.69 -11.85 -3.45
N PHE A 134 1.58 -11.06 -2.84
CA PHE A 134 2.71 -11.60 -2.08
C PHE A 134 3.00 -10.77 -0.85
N ARG A 135 3.58 -11.41 0.18
CA ARG A 135 3.95 -10.75 1.43
C ARG A 135 5.16 -11.38 2.08
N TYR A 136 5.75 -10.67 3.00
CA TYR A 136 6.79 -11.16 3.89
C TYR A 136 6.16 -11.71 5.18
N GLU A 137 6.68 -12.84 5.66
CA GLU A 137 6.31 -13.41 6.94
C GLU A 137 7.58 -13.67 7.76
N PHE A 138 7.53 -13.31 9.03
CA PHE A 138 8.66 -13.38 9.94
C PHE A 138 8.34 -14.37 11.05
N PRO A 139 8.82 -15.64 10.94
CA PRO A 139 8.66 -16.64 11.99
C PRO A 139 9.35 -16.18 13.27
N LEU A 140 8.87 -16.65 14.42
CA LEU A 140 9.55 -16.42 15.69
C LEU A 140 11.00 -16.92 15.62
N SER A 141 11.94 -16.04 15.86
CA SER A 141 13.36 -16.31 15.83
C SER A 141 14.08 -15.54 16.92
N LYS A 142 15.11 -16.14 17.53
CA LYS A 142 15.90 -15.47 18.55
C LYS A 142 16.54 -14.16 18.06
N ASN A 143 16.95 -14.14 16.78
CA ASN A 143 17.68 -13.02 16.18
C ASN A 143 16.79 -12.11 15.32
N LEU A 144 15.47 -12.34 15.34
CA LEU A 144 14.46 -11.50 14.68
C LEU A 144 13.16 -11.57 15.48
N ASN A 145 13.18 -11.08 16.72
CA ASN A 145 11.99 -11.10 17.60
C ASN A 145 11.26 -9.76 17.57
N TYR A 146 11.98 -8.68 17.86
CA TYR A 146 11.47 -7.31 17.75
C TYR A 146 12.41 -6.52 16.85
N PHE A 147 11.86 -5.85 15.85
CA PHE A 147 12.65 -5.10 14.86
C PHE A 147 11.85 -3.94 14.27
N VAL A 148 12.60 -2.96 13.77
CA VAL A 148 12.03 -1.76 13.15
C VAL A 148 12.37 -1.77 11.67
N ILE A 149 11.36 -1.62 10.84
CA ILE A 149 11.51 -1.45 9.39
C ILE A 149 11.96 -0.02 9.11
N LYS A 150 13.10 0.10 8.43
CA LYS A 150 13.63 1.37 7.94
C LYS A 150 13.08 1.69 6.56
N GLU A 151 13.05 0.70 5.66
CA GLU A 151 12.41 0.77 4.36
C GLU A 151 12.12 -0.64 3.82
N GLU A 152 11.13 -0.75 2.96
CA GLU A 152 10.85 -1.95 2.17
C GLU A 152 11.32 -1.74 0.73
N HIS A 153 12.21 -2.61 0.26
CA HIS A 153 12.79 -2.57 -1.08
C HIS A 153 12.12 -3.58 -2.02
N THR A 154 10.81 -3.56 -2.05
CA THR A 154 10.01 -4.36 -2.99
C THR A 154 9.98 -3.68 -4.35
N GLN A 155 10.52 -4.34 -5.37
CA GLN A 155 10.60 -3.80 -6.71
C GLN A 155 9.50 -4.35 -7.63
N PHE A 156 9.09 -3.52 -8.59
CA PHE A 156 8.21 -3.85 -9.71
C PHE A 156 8.86 -3.31 -10.99
N ALA A 157 9.70 -4.13 -11.64
CA ALA A 157 10.40 -3.73 -12.86
C ALA A 157 9.49 -3.89 -14.08
N MET A 158 9.03 -2.76 -14.61
CA MET A 158 8.11 -2.72 -15.75
C MET A 158 8.81 -3.12 -17.04
N THR A 159 8.04 -3.66 -17.98
CA THR A 159 8.56 -4.15 -19.27
C THR A 159 8.89 -3.03 -20.26
N GLY A 160 8.46 -1.80 -19.99
CA GLY A 160 8.72 -0.66 -20.85
C GLY A 160 8.12 0.63 -20.33
N ASP A 161 8.15 1.66 -21.15
CA ASP A 161 7.59 2.98 -20.88
C ASP A 161 6.06 2.95 -21.07
N HIS A 162 5.35 2.45 -20.07
CA HIS A 162 3.90 2.29 -20.09
C HIS A 162 3.16 3.62 -19.95
N THR A 163 1.92 3.68 -20.41
CA THR A 163 1.00 4.74 -20.04
C THR A 163 0.50 4.47 -18.62
N ALA A 164 0.66 5.42 -17.73
CA ALA A 164 0.21 5.34 -16.34
C ALA A 164 -0.88 6.38 -16.06
N PHE A 165 -1.81 6.02 -15.18
CA PHE A 165 -2.81 6.92 -14.57
C PHE A 165 -2.40 7.07 -13.11
N TRP A 166 -1.85 8.22 -12.76
CA TRP A 166 -1.16 8.41 -11.49
C TRP A 166 -1.50 9.73 -10.81
N ILE A 167 -1.30 9.78 -9.52
CA ILE A 167 -1.32 10.98 -8.70
C ILE A 167 0.01 11.11 -7.94
N PRO A 168 0.44 12.34 -7.59
CA PRO A 168 1.66 12.57 -6.81
C PRO A 168 1.69 11.76 -5.52
N GLY A 169 2.87 11.24 -5.16
CA GLY A 169 3.11 10.57 -3.89
C GLY A 169 3.10 11.55 -2.73
N ASP A 170 2.14 11.42 -1.84
CA ASP A 170 1.94 12.26 -0.66
C ASP A 170 1.59 11.38 0.53
N TYR A 171 2.12 11.68 1.72
CA TYR A 171 1.89 10.86 2.91
C TYR A 171 0.54 11.14 3.60
N ASP A 172 -0.08 12.30 3.32
CA ASP A 172 -1.23 12.79 4.08
C ASP A 172 -2.53 12.81 3.27
N THR A 173 -2.47 12.78 1.95
CA THR A 173 -3.67 12.87 1.09
C THR A 173 -3.56 12.05 -0.18
N GLN A 174 -4.73 11.68 -0.73
CA GLN A 174 -4.91 11.07 -2.07
C GLN A 174 -5.89 11.88 -2.93
N GLU A 175 -6.05 13.16 -2.65
CA GLU A 175 -7.08 14.01 -3.26
C GLU A 175 -6.57 14.83 -4.46
N TYR A 176 -5.52 14.35 -5.12
CA TYR A 176 -5.03 14.93 -6.36
C TYR A 176 -5.87 14.49 -7.57
N ASP A 177 -5.91 15.33 -8.60
CA ASP A 177 -6.43 14.92 -9.89
C ASP A 177 -5.49 13.90 -10.56
N TYR A 178 -6.07 12.89 -11.24
CA TYR A 178 -5.27 11.92 -11.97
C TYR A 178 -4.61 12.52 -13.21
N THR A 179 -3.34 12.22 -13.37
CA THR A 179 -2.56 12.55 -14.57
C THR A 179 -2.34 11.29 -15.40
N GLU A 180 -2.63 11.37 -16.71
CA GLU A 180 -2.30 10.33 -17.68
C GLU A 180 -1.01 10.72 -18.41
N SER A 181 0.02 9.86 -18.34
CA SER A 181 1.29 10.09 -19.04
C SER A 181 2.09 8.80 -19.23
N LYS A 182 3.20 8.88 -19.96
CA LYS A 182 4.23 7.84 -19.95
C LYS A 182 4.98 7.86 -18.62
N LEU A 183 5.54 6.69 -18.23
CA LEU A 183 6.38 6.60 -17.02
C LEU A 183 7.57 7.55 -17.09
N SER A 184 8.20 7.70 -18.27
CA SER A 184 9.31 8.62 -18.50
C SER A 184 8.95 10.11 -18.33
N GLU A 185 7.67 10.47 -18.38
CA GLU A 185 7.18 11.84 -18.32
C GLU A 185 6.81 12.28 -16.88
N ILE A 186 6.64 11.35 -15.95
CA ILE A 186 6.17 11.62 -14.57
C ILE A 186 7.01 12.73 -13.92
N ARG A 187 8.34 12.65 -13.99
CA ARG A 187 9.24 13.67 -13.39
C ARG A 187 8.96 15.08 -13.92
N GLY A 188 8.75 15.19 -15.21
CA GLY A 188 8.53 16.50 -15.85
C GLY A 188 7.13 17.08 -15.60
N LEU A 189 6.17 16.23 -15.24
CA LEU A 189 4.77 16.62 -14.99
C LEU A 189 4.44 16.78 -13.50
N MET A 190 5.32 16.33 -12.61
CA MET A 190 5.06 16.26 -11.16
C MET A 190 4.60 17.60 -10.58
N ASP A 191 5.34 18.69 -10.84
CA ASP A 191 5.00 20.01 -10.29
C ASP A 191 3.63 20.51 -10.76
N GLY A 192 3.24 20.19 -11.99
CA GLY A 192 1.93 20.55 -12.54
C GLY A 192 0.78 19.68 -12.07
N ALA A 193 1.08 18.50 -11.52
CA ALA A 193 0.10 17.55 -10.98
C ALA A 193 -0.25 17.84 -9.52
N ILE A 194 0.55 18.65 -8.81
CA ILE A 194 0.28 19.06 -7.42
C ILE A 194 -0.84 20.09 -7.43
N THR A 195 -1.99 19.73 -6.87
CA THR A 195 -3.16 20.62 -6.78
C THR A 195 -3.19 21.35 -5.45
N PRO A 196 -3.97 22.47 -5.33
CA PRO A 196 -4.09 23.23 -4.09
C PRO A 196 -4.70 22.45 -2.91
N ASN A 197 -5.26 21.26 -3.16
CA ASN A 197 -5.84 20.42 -2.10
C ASN A 197 -4.78 19.62 -1.33
N SER A 198 -3.51 19.65 -1.75
CA SER A 198 -2.44 18.99 -1.02
C SER A 198 -2.05 19.77 0.22
N SER A 199 -1.91 19.06 1.32
CA SER A 199 -1.40 19.61 2.58
C SER A 199 0.12 19.55 2.69
N GLN A 200 0.77 18.75 1.84
CA GLN A 200 2.19 18.45 1.88
C GLN A 200 2.86 18.50 0.51
N THR A 201 4.18 18.55 0.51
CA THR A 201 4.98 18.36 -0.69
C THR A 201 5.17 16.87 -0.97
N THR A 202 5.28 16.52 -2.26
CA THR A 202 5.59 15.15 -2.66
C THR A 202 6.93 14.69 -2.08
N PHE A 203 7.03 13.41 -1.70
CA PHE A 203 8.27 12.85 -1.14
C PHE A 203 9.37 12.64 -2.19
N SER A 204 9.03 12.63 -3.47
CA SER A 204 9.96 12.40 -4.58
C SER A 204 9.41 12.99 -5.88
N PRO A 205 10.29 13.50 -6.78
CA PRO A 205 9.86 13.97 -8.10
C PRO A 205 9.35 12.87 -9.05
N THR A 206 9.44 11.61 -8.65
CA THR A 206 8.92 10.43 -9.37
C THR A 206 8.10 9.52 -8.47
N GLY A 207 7.74 10.02 -7.27
CA GLY A 207 6.91 9.30 -6.33
C GLY A 207 5.43 9.36 -6.70
N VAL A 208 4.75 8.23 -6.68
CA VAL A 208 3.32 8.12 -7.00
C VAL A 208 2.58 7.32 -5.94
N GLN A 209 1.28 7.55 -5.85
CA GLN A 209 0.37 6.80 -4.98
C GLN A 209 0.08 5.39 -5.54
N THR A 210 -0.34 4.50 -4.66
CA THR A 210 -1.12 3.32 -5.02
C THR A 210 -2.62 3.59 -4.76
N SER A 211 -3.57 3.02 -5.50
CA SER A 211 -3.36 2.03 -6.55
C SER A 211 -2.90 2.73 -7.85
N LEU A 212 -1.86 2.18 -8.44
CA LEU A 212 -1.31 2.69 -9.70
C LEU A 212 -1.83 1.84 -10.86
N GLN A 213 -2.55 2.47 -11.78
CA GLN A 213 -3.06 1.84 -12.98
C GLN A 213 -2.16 2.15 -14.19
N MET A 214 -1.84 1.12 -14.98
CA MET A 214 -1.02 1.25 -16.18
C MET A 214 -1.64 0.51 -17.36
N LYS A 215 -1.27 0.96 -18.57
CA LYS A 215 -1.57 0.29 -19.83
C LYS A 215 -0.27 0.10 -20.63
N THR A 216 0.01 -1.14 -21.00
CA THR A 216 1.19 -1.48 -21.81
C THR A 216 0.93 -1.23 -23.30
N ALA A 217 2.00 -1.08 -24.08
CA ALA A 217 1.88 -0.87 -25.53
C ALA A 217 1.26 -2.08 -26.26
N ASP A 218 1.40 -3.27 -25.71
CA ASP A 218 0.86 -4.53 -26.26
C ASP A 218 -0.50 -4.92 -25.68
N GLY A 219 -1.16 -3.98 -24.99
CA GLY A 219 -2.57 -4.04 -24.62
C GLY A 219 -2.89 -4.72 -23.30
N LEU A 220 -1.91 -4.90 -22.41
CA LEU A 220 -2.21 -5.31 -21.03
C LEU A 220 -2.54 -4.10 -20.15
N TYR A 221 -3.42 -4.33 -19.17
CA TYR A 221 -3.70 -3.42 -18.08
C TYR A 221 -3.11 -4.01 -16.80
N ILE A 222 -2.40 -3.19 -16.04
CA ILE A 222 -1.69 -3.60 -14.83
C ILE A 222 -2.07 -2.65 -13.70
N ASN A 223 -2.44 -3.20 -12.54
CA ASN A 223 -2.66 -2.42 -11.33
C ASN A 223 -1.70 -2.88 -10.25
N LEU A 224 -0.99 -1.93 -9.64
CA LEU A 224 -0.12 -2.15 -8.48
C LEU A 224 -0.77 -1.54 -7.26
N HIS A 225 -0.94 -2.36 -6.20
CA HIS A 225 -1.56 -1.92 -4.95
C HIS A 225 -1.11 -2.80 -3.78
N GLU A 226 -1.80 -2.68 -2.67
CA GLU A 226 -1.64 -3.47 -1.45
C GLU A 226 -2.99 -3.94 -0.90
N ALA A 227 -2.94 -4.94 -0.04
CA ALA A 227 -4.12 -5.45 0.67
C ALA A 227 -3.78 -5.85 2.10
N ALA A 228 -4.78 -5.89 2.97
CA ALA A 228 -4.62 -6.20 4.40
C ALA A 228 -3.56 -5.32 5.08
N LEU A 229 -3.67 -4.02 4.91
CA LEU A 229 -2.84 -3.02 5.58
C LEU A 229 -3.20 -2.96 7.07
N VAL A 230 -2.52 -3.79 7.86
CA VAL A 230 -2.72 -3.93 9.31
C VAL A 230 -1.37 -3.90 10.00
N ASP A 231 -1.22 -3.04 11.01
CA ASP A 231 0.00 -2.86 11.82
C ASP A 231 1.28 -2.64 10.99
N TYR A 232 1.16 -1.90 9.89
CA TYR A 232 2.24 -1.62 8.95
C TYR A 232 2.02 -0.30 8.22
N SER A 233 3.08 0.29 7.67
CA SER A 233 3.00 1.53 6.89
C SER A 233 2.37 1.33 5.51
N CYS A 234 1.62 2.33 5.07
CA CYS A 234 1.06 2.42 3.73
C CYS A 234 2.17 2.48 2.66
N MET A 235 1.97 1.78 1.56
CA MET A 235 2.90 1.72 0.44
C MET A 235 2.59 2.80 -0.60
N HIS A 236 3.59 3.61 -0.91
CA HIS A 236 3.71 4.39 -2.14
C HIS A 236 4.73 3.73 -3.05
N LEU A 237 4.92 4.28 -4.23
CA LEU A 237 5.90 3.79 -5.20
C LEU A 237 6.82 4.92 -5.64
N ASN A 238 8.12 4.66 -5.68
CA ASN A 238 9.12 5.56 -6.24
C ASN A 238 9.66 4.98 -7.54
N LEU A 239 9.66 5.76 -8.61
CA LEU A 239 10.05 5.29 -9.94
C LEU A 239 11.51 5.65 -10.27
N ASP A 240 12.31 4.65 -10.59
CA ASP A 240 13.48 4.84 -11.44
C ASP A 240 13.01 5.02 -12.90
N ASP A 241 12.90 6.28 -13.31
CA ASP A 241 12.36 6.69 -14.61
C ASP A 241 13.29 6.41 -15.81
N LYS A 242 14.49 5.88 -15.54
CA LYS A 242 15.45 5.45 -16.57
C LYS A 242 15.30 3.96 -16.90
N ASN A 243 15.09 3.16 -15.86
CA ASN A 243 15.00 1.70 -15.98
C ASN A 243 13.55 1.19 -15.90
N PHE A 244 12.59 2.09 -15.59
CA PHE A 244 11.17 1.78 -15.39
C PHE A 244 10.96 0.76 -14.27
N VAL A 245 11.63 0.98 -13.13
CA VAL A 245 11.51 0.16 -11.94
C VAL A 245 10.83 0.97 -10.85
N PHE A 246 9.65 0.55 -10.44
CA PHE A 246 9.07 1.04 -9.19
C PHE A 246 9.69 0.29 -8.02
N GLU A 247 9.93 1.02 -6.93
CA GLU A 247 10.29 0.47 -5.65
C GLU A 247 9.30 0.97 -4.60
N SER A 248 8.90 0.11 -3.68
CA SER A 248 8.05 0.51 -2.57
C SER A 248 8.68 1.66 -1.77
N TRP A 249 7.84 2.58 -1.33
CA TRP A 249 8.22 3.72 -0.52
C TRP A 249 7.19 3.88 0.59
N LEU A 250 7.55 3.48 1.79
CA LEU A 250 6.59 3.44 2.89
C LEU A 250 6.42 4.80 3.56
N THR A 251 5.22 5.08 4.04
CA THR A 251 4.95 6.26 4.87
C THR A 251 5.74 6.22 6.16
N PRO A 252 6.56 7.22 6.48
CA PRO A 252 7.31 7.27 7.73
C PRO A 252 6.44 7.72 8.90
N ASP A 253 6.81 7.32 10.11
CA ASP A 253 6.38 8.02 11.32
C ASP A 253 7.19 9.31 11.56
N ALA A 254 6.92 10.03 12.65
CA ALA A 254 7.61 11.26 13.01
C ALA A 254 9.14 11.10 13.24
N LYS A 255 9.63 9.86 13.39
CA LYS A 255 11.05 9.52 13.53
C LYS A 255 11.69 9.02 12.24
N GLY A 256 10.89 8.88 11.18
CA GLY A 256 11.30 8.32 9.91
C GLY A 256 11.33 6.79 9.88
N ASP A 257 10.72 6.12 10.87
CA ASP A 257 10.59 4.67 10.92
C ASP A 257 9.30 4.22 10.18
N LYS A 258 9.34 3.01 9.58
CA LYS A 258 8.28 2.54 8.68
C LYS A 258 7.42 1.41 9.26
N GLY A 259 7.84 0.82 10.38
CA GLY A 259 7.08 -0.22 11.04
C GLY A 259 7.80 -0.78 12.26
N TYR A 260 7.04 -1.08 13.30
CA TYR A 260 7.50 -1.67 14.55
C TYR A 260 6.91 -3.07 14.66
N LEU A 261 7.71 -4.09 14.42
CA LEU A 261 7.22 -5.46 14.28
C LEU A 261 7.74 -6.36 15.40
N GLN A 262 6.88 -7.29 15.84
CA GLN A 262 7.22 -8.36 16.76
C GLN A 262 6.86 -9.71 16.15
N ALA A 263 7.85 -10.58 15.96
CA ALA A 263 7.64 -11.91 15.44
C ALA A 263 6.88 -12.83 16.45
N PRO A 264 6.01 -13.73 15.98
CA PRO A 264 5.69 -13.98 14.58
C PRO A 264 4.76 -12.90 14.03
N CYS A 265 5.08 -12.38 12.85
CA CYS A 265 4.29 -11.32 12.20
C CYS A 265 4.38 -11.42 10.67
N LYS A 266 3.61 -10.59 9.99
CA LYS A 266 3.54 -10.55 8.53
C LYS A 266 3.35 -9.12 8.05
N SER A 267 3.87 -8.81 6.86
CA SER A 267 3.57 -7.56 6.16
C SER A 267 2.19 -7.60 5.51
N PRO A 268 1.64 -6.46 5.08
CA PRO A 268 0.55 -6.43 4.11
C PRO A 268 0.92 -7.18 2.83
N TRP A 269 -0.08 -7.50 2.03
CA TRP A 269 0.12 -8.04 0.69
C TRP A 269 0.47 -6.93 -0.29
N ARG A 270 1.44 -7.19 -1.15
CA ARG A 270 1.71 -6.41 -2.36
C ARG A 270 0.97 -7.09 -3.50
N THR A 271 0.23 -6.32 -4.30
CA THR A 271 -0.66 -6.87 -5.32
C THR A 271 -0.29 -6.41 -6.72
N VAL A 272 -0.43 -7.32 -7.68
CA VAL A 272 -0.33 -7.06 -9.11
C VAL A 272 -1.56 -7.67 -9.77
N ILE A 273 -2.52 -6.86 -10.18
CA ILE A 273 -3.66 -7.33 -10.99
C ILE A 273 -3.30 -7.07 -12.46
N VAL A 274 -3.58 -8.04 -13.33
CA VAL A 274 -3.27 -7.92 -14.77
C VAL A 274 -4.34 -8.59 -15.62
N SER A 275 -4.73 -7.91 -16.69
CA SER A 275 -5.65 -8.43 -17.72
C SER A 275 -5.39 -7.77 -19.09
N ASP A 276 -5.88 -8.38 -20.14
CA ASP A 276 -6.01 -7.77 -21.48
C ASP A 276 -7.37 -7.03 -21.66
N ASP A 277 -8.18 -6.95 -20.60
CA ASP A 277 -9.42 -6.15 -20.54
C ASP A 277 -9.40 -5.25 -19.29
N ALA A 278 -9.51 -3.93 -19.50
CA ALA A 278 -9.54 -2.94 -18.40
C ALA A 278 -10.67 -3.18 -17.39
N ARG A 279 -11.78 -3.77 -17.82
CA ARG A 279 -12.94 -4.04 -16.96
C ARG A 279 -12.65 -5.09 -15.91
N ASP A 280 -11.75 -6.02 -16.19
CA ASP A 280 -11.35 -7.07 -15.25
C ASP A 280 -10.62 -6.49 -14.03
N ILE A 281 -9.87 -5.40 -14.22
CA ILE A 281 -9.22 -4.69 -13.10
C ILE A 281 -10.27 -4.19 -12.10
N LEU A 282 -11.34 -3.58 -12.60
CA LEU A 282 -12.44 -3.08 -11.75
C LEU A 282 -13.26 -4.21 -11.12
N ASN A 283 -13.38 -5.34 -11.81
CA ASN A 283 -14.16 -6.48 -11.34
C ASN A 283 -13.37 -7.40 -10.40
N SER A 284 -12.05 -7.26 -10.31
CA SER A 284 -11.19 -8.10 -9.47
C SER A 284 -11.63 -8.09 -8.01
N LYS A 285 -11.65 -9.24 -7.39
CA LYS A 285 -11.90 -9.43 -5.95
C LYS A 285 -10.64 -9.86 -5.21
N LEU A 286 -9.48 -9.79 -5.87
CA LEU A 286 -8.19 -10.19 -5.31
C LEU A 286 -7.89 -9.49 -3.98
N THR A 287 -8.08 -8.17 -3.92
CA THR A 287 -7.85 -7.39 -2.70
C THR A 287 -8.73 -7.86 -1.55
N LEU A 288 -10.01 -8.18 -1.80
CA LEU A 288 -10.92 -8.72 -0.79
C LEU A 288 -10.49 -10.11 -0.33
N ASN A 289 -10.08 -10.98 -1.27
CA ASN A 289 -9.64 -12.34 -1.00
C ASN A 289 -8.32 -12.44 -0.22
N LEU A 290 -7.52 -11.39 -0.22
CA LEU A 290 -6.25 -11.31 0.54
C LEU A 290 -6.41 -10.77 1.96
N ASN A 291 -7.58 -10.22 2.30
CA ASN A 291 -7.89 -9.80 3.66
C ASN A 291 -8.33 -10.99 4.51
N GLU A 292 -8.15 -10.86 5.82
CA GLU A 292 -8.63 -11.86 6.77
C GLU A 292 -10.18 -11.85 6.80
N PRO A 293 -10.82 -12.96 7.18
CA PRO A 293 -12.26 -12.99 7.39
C PRO A 293 -12.72 -11.96 8.42
N CYS A 294 -13.99 -11.58 8.36
CA CYS A 294 -14.60 -10.70 9.36
C CYS A 294 -14.43 -11.27 10.77
N ALA A 295 -13.92 -10.46 11.69
CA ALA A 295 -13.69 -10.85 13.07
C ALA A 295 -14.96 -10.85 13.94
N TYR A 296 -16.06 -10.25 13.48
CA TYR A 296 -17.33 -10.16 14.21
C TYR A 296 -18.24 -11.31 13.84
N GLU A 297 -18.80 -11.99 14.84
CA GLU A 297 -19.80 -13.04 14.63
C GLU A 297 -21.16 -12.46 14.22
N ASP A 298 -21.59 -11.36 14.83
CA ASP A 298 -22.81 -10.63 14.47
C ASP A 298 -22.47 -9.32 13.74
N VAL A 299 -22.88 -9.24 12.49
CA VAL A 299 -22.72 -8.07 11.62
C VAL A 299 -24.07 -7.48 11.20
N SER A 300 -25.18 -7.88 11.83
CA SER A 300 -26.55 -7.45 11.50
C SER A 300 -26.76 -5.95 11.70
N TRP A 301 -25.92 -5.30 12.52
CA TRP A 301 -25.93 -3.85 12.76
C TRP A 301 -25.29 -3.03 11.61
N ILE A 302 -24.47 -3.65 10.74
CA ILE A 302 -23.85 -2.97 9.61
C ILE A 302 -24.89 -2.82 8.50
N LYS A 303 -25.28 -1.58 8.21
CA LYS A 303 -26.23 -1.25 7.16
C LYS A 303 -25.65 -0.13 6.29
N PRO A 304 -25.58 -0.31 4.96
CA PRO A 304 -25.28 0.79 4.05
C PRO A 304 -26.33 1.90 4.20
N VAL A 305 -25.89 3.14 4.29
CA VAL A 305 -26.75 4.30 4.50
C VAL A 305 -26.49 5.38 3.46
N LYS A 306 -27.47 6.23 3.24
CA LYS A 306 -27.34 7.48 2.50
C LYS A 306 -27.20 8.61 3.52
N TYR A 307 -26.22 9.46 3.36
CA TYR A 307 -26.02 10.61 4.25
C TYR A 307 -25.72 11.89 3.48
N VAL A 308 -25.92 13.02 4.14
CA VAL A 308 -25.48 14.34 3.71
C VAL A 308 -24.48 14.87 4.73
N GLY A 309 -23.52 15.69 4.31
CA GLY A 309 -22.46 16.12 5.19
C GLY A 309 -22.22 17.62 5.22
N VAL A 310 -21.98 18.13 6.41
CA VAL A 310 -21.50 19.48 6.67
C VAL A 310 -19.97 19.46 6.52
N TRP A 311 -19.45 19.60 5.32
CA TRP A 311 -18.03 19.80 5.01
C TRP A 311 -17.82 20.44 3.63
N TRP A 312 -18.69 20.12 2.65
CA TRP A 312 -18.51 20.60 1.27
C TRP A 312 -18.60 22.12 1.14
N GLU A 313 -19.41 22.77 1.96
CA GLU A 313 -19.48 24.23 2.00
C GLU A 313 -18.18 24.88 2.49
N MET A 314 -17.40 24.19 3.33
CA MET A 314 -16.08 24.63 3.74
C MET A 314 -15.06 24.44 2.61
N ILE A 315 -15.06 23.32 1.92
CA ILE A 315 -14.25 23.08 0.72
C ILE A 315 -14.54 24.15 -0.35
N ALA A 316 -15.83 24.49 -0.54
CA ALA A 316 -16.26 25.51 -1.49
C ALA A 316 -16.02 26.96 -1.00
N GLY A 317 -15.44 27.17 0.17
CA GLY A 317 -15.13 28.48 0.75
C GLY A 317 -16.36 29.31 1.16
N LYS A 318 -17.54 28.68 1.31
CA LYS A 318 -18.77 29.33 1.76
C LYS A 318 -18.86 29.46 3.27
N SER A 319 -18.23 28.55 4.00
CA SER A 319 -18.07 28.57 5.44
C SER A 319 -16.64 28.15 5.82
N THR A 320 -16.32 28.20 7.11
CA THR A 320 -14.99 27.87 7.65
C THR A 320 -15.05 26.62 8.50
N TRP A 321 -13.94 25.89 8.52
CA TRP A 321 -13.69 24.79 9.46
C TRP A 321 -13.50 25.33 10.89
N ALA A 322 -12.76 26.43 10.99
CA ALA A 322 -12.43 27.10 12.23
C ALA A 322 -13.60 27.90 12.79
N TYR A 323 -13.72 27.90 14.12
CA TYR A 323 -14.69 28.69 14.87
C TYR A 323 -14.34 30.19 14.90
N THR A 324 -13.04 30.50 14.96
CA THR A 324 -12.54 31.86 15.18
C THR A 324 -11.40 32.21 14.24
N ASP A 325 -11.23 33.49 13.94
CA ASP A 325 -10.07 34.04 13.23
C ASP A 325 -9.03 34.66 14.21
N ASP A 326 -9.29 34.63 15.52
CA ASP A 326 -8.46 35.29 16.54
C ASP A 326 -7.22 34.47 16.95
N LEU A 327 -7.16 33.21 16.60
CA LEU A 327 -6.12 32.27 17.02
C LEU A 327 -5.17 31.94 15.87
N PRO A 328 -3.92 32.45 15.88
CA PRO A 328 -2.93 32.08 14.86
C PRO A 328 -2.35 30.67 15.06
N SER A 329 -2.55 30.08 16.24
CA SER A 329 -2.14 28.72 16.60
C SER A 329 -2.93 28.21 17.78
N VAL A 330 -3.14 26.89 17.81
CA VAL A 330 -3.91 26.20 18.85
C VAL A 330 -2.97 25.32 19.67
N LYS A 331 -3.25 25.24 20.98
CA LYS A 331 -2.56 24.33 21.89
C LYS A 331 -3.59 23.62 22.75
N LEU A 332 -3.73 22.33 22.55
CA LEU A 332 -4.71 21.51 23.25
C LEU A 332 -4.57 21.61 24.78
N GLY A 333 -5.71 21.81 25.45
CA GLY A 333 -5.77 21.97 26.90
C GLY A 333 -5.30 23.32 27.45
N GLU A 334 -4.78 24.24 26.59
CA GLU A 334 -4.36 25.59 26.98
C GLU A 334 -5.18 26.69 26.28
N THR A 335 -5.62 26.44 25.05
CA THR A 335 -6.44 27.38 24.29
C THR A 335 -7.86 27.42 24.86
N ASP A 336 -8.31 28.63 25.25
CA ASP A 336 -9.64 28.85 25.86
C ASP A 336 -10.57 29.50 24.84
N TYR A 337 -11.35 28.69 24.15
CA TYR A 337 -12.31 29.15 23.14
C TYR A 337 -13.42 30.04 23.69
N ALA A 338 -13.73 29.96 25.00
CA ALA A 338 -14.70 30.85 25.63
C ALA A 338 -14.24 32.33 25.64
N LYS A 339 -12.95 32.59 25.45
CA LYS A 339 -12.37 33.95 25.36
C LYS A 339 -12.22 34.46 23.93
N THR A 340 -12.52 33.65 22.94
CA THR A 340 -12.43 34.03 21.51
C THR A 340 -13.78 34.47 20.98
N LYS A 341 -13.78 35.17 19.85
CA LYS A 341 -15.00 35.54 19.16
C LYS A 341 -15.27 34.61 17.98
N PRO A 342 -16.52 34.16 17.82
CA PRO A 342 -16.86 33.41 16.60
C PRO A 342 -16.64 34.29 15.37
N ASN A 343 -16.11 33.72 14.29
CA ASN A 343 -15.89 34.44 13.04
C ASN A 343 -17.21 34.67 12.24
N GLY A 344 -18.30 34.07 12.66
CA GLY A 344 -19.60 34.19 12.03
C GLY A 344 -19.73 33.43 10.69
N ARG A 345 -18.73 32.60 10.35
CA ARG A 345 -18.69 31.81 9.11
C ARG A 345 -18.51 30.31 9.37
N HIS A 346 -18.42 29.91 10.63
CA HIS A 346 -18.24 28.53 11.03
C HIS A 346 -19.36 27.62 10.47
N GLY A 347 -19.00 26.54 9.78
CA GLY A 347 -19.95 25.64 9.11
C GLY A 347 -20.67 24.70 10.06
N ALA A 348 -19.99 24.20 11.11
CA ALA A 348 -20.53 23.21 12.05
C ALA A 348 -21.31 23.84 13.20
N THR A 349 -22.10 24.90 12.96
CA THR A 349 -22.96 25.49 13.99
C THR A 349 -24.23 24.67 14.22
N ASN A 350 -24.80 24.77 15.42
CA ASN A 350 -26.08 24.15 15.76
C ASN A 350 -27.18 24.50 14.74
N GLU A 351 -27.25 25.76 14.31
CA GLU A 351 -28.25 26.22 13.35
C GLU A 351 -28.06 25.58 11.97
N ASN A 352 -26.83 25.59 11.47
CA ASN A 352 -26.54 25.01 10.16
C ASN A 352 -26.76 23.49 10.16
N VAL A 353 -26.29 22.77 11.18
CA VAL A 353 -26.48 21.32 11.28
C VAL A 353 -27.95 20.95 11.34
N LYS A 354 -28.81 21.72 12.02
CA LYS A 354 -30.27 21.50 11.99
C LYS A 354 -30.82 21.60 10.57
N ARG A 355 -30.40 22.58 9.77
CA ARG A 355 -30.80 22.67 8.34
C ARG A 355 -30.45 21.40 7.56
N TYR A 356 -29.25 20.80 7.83
CA TYR A 356 -28.84 19.54 7.19
C TYR A 356 -29.69 18.38 7.68
N ILE A 357 -30.03 18.35 8.98
CA ILE A 357 -30.92 17.32 9.55
C ILE A 357 -32.32 17.41 8.92
N ASP A 358 -32.90 18.62 8.83
CA ASP A 358 -34.20 18.84 8.17
C ASP A 358 -34.17 18.39 6.71
N PHE A 359 -33.13 18.78 5.98
CA PHE A 359 -32.95 18.36 4.58
C PHE A 359 -32.82 16.84 4.45
N ALA A 360 -32.06 16.19 5.33
CA ALA A 360 -31.92 14.74 5.35
C ALA A 360 -33.27 14.05 5.60
N ALA A 361 -34.03 14.53 6.58
CA ALA A 361 -35.36 13.99 6.91
C ALA A 361 -36.35 14.15 5.75
N GLU A 362 -36.40 15.33 5.12
CA GLU A 362 -37.29 15.61 3.99
C GLU A 362 -36.95 14.79 2.74
N ASN A 363 -35.68 14.42 2.55
CA ASN A 363 -35.21 13.71 1.35
C ASN A 363 -34.90 12.21 1.59
N GLY A 364 -35.29 11.66 2.73
CA GLY A 364 -35.12 10.24 3.03
C GLY A 364 -33.65 9.80 3.10
N LEU A 365 -32.78 10.67 3.63
CA LEU A 365 -31.40 10.35 3.97
C LEU A 365 -31.33 9.88 5.42
N ASP A 366 -30.48 8.88 5.67
CA ASP A 366 -30.46 8.19 6.95
C ASP A 366 -29.64 8.91 8.02
N GLN A 367 -28.63 9.68 7.61
CA GLN A 367 -27.65 10.27 8.52
C GLN A 367 -27.16 11.64 8.04
N VAL A 368 -26.59 12.39 8.98
CA VAL A 368 -25.84 13.64 8.75
C VAL A 368 -24.43 13.48 9.31
N LEU A 369 -23.43 13.62 8.45
CA LEU A 369 -22.02 13.74 8.86
C LEU A 369 -21.74 15.22 9.18
N VAL A 370 -21.00 15.49 10.24
CA VAL A 370 -20.54 16.84 10.56
C VAL A 370 -19.04 16.83 10.78
N GLU A 371 -18.34 17.62 9.99
CA GLU A 371 -16.92 17.93 10.19
C GLU A 371 -16.76 19.37 10.70
N GLY A 372 -15.61 19.70 11.27
CA GLY A 372 -15.35 21.04 11.80
C GLY A 372 -16.04 21.31 13.15
N TRP A 373 -16.61 20.31 13.82
CA TRP A 373 -17.36 20.49 15.06
C TRP A 373 -16.50 20.58 16.32
N ASN A 374 -15.30 20.03 16.29
CA ASN A 374 -14.36 19.89 17.40
C ASN A 374 -13.26 20.96 17.39
N GLU A 375 -12.66 21.25 18.52
CA GLU A 375 -11.59 22.24 18.65
C GLU A 375 -10.33 21.83 17.86
N GLY A 376 -9.64 22.82 17.26
CA GLY A 376 -8.31 22.66 16.64
C GLY A 376 -8.18 23.02 15.17
N TRP A 377 -9.28 23.28 14.47
CA TRP A 377 -9.26 23.55 13.02
C TRP A 377 -8.59 24.87 12.62
N GLU A 378 -8.36 25.78 13.55
CA GLU A 378 -7.65 27.04 13.31
C GLU A 378 -6.19 26.78 12.89
N ASP A 379 -5.60 25.68 13.34
CA ASP A 379 -4.19 25.33 13.09
C ASP A 379 -4.04 24.14 12.12
N TRP A 380 -5.12 23.77 11.42
CA TRP A 380 -5.14 22.64 10.50
C TRP A 380 -4.41 22.94 9.18
N PHE A 381 -4.85 23.98 8.47
CA PHE A 381 -4.34 24.26 7.13
C PHE A 381 -2.92 24.84 7.17
N GLY A 382 -1.98 24.17 6.47
CA GLY A 382 -0.58 24.58 6.37
C GLY A 382 0.25 24.34 7.63
N HIS A 383 -0.31 23.66 8.62
CA HIS A 383 0.33 23.39 9.89
C HIS A 383 0.15 21.91 10.25
N SER A 384 0.88 21.01 9.57
CA SER A 384 0.92 19.59 9.93
C SER A 384 1.59 19.41 11.29
N LYS A 385 0.89 19.76 12.35
CA LYS A 385 1.38 19.66 13.72
C LYS A 385 0.65 18.54 14.45
N ASP A 386 1.42 17.86 15.30
CA ASP A 386 0.86 16.94 16.28
C ASP A 386 0.03 17.70 17.33
N TYR A 387 -1.03 17.06 17.82
CA TYR A 387 -1.80 17.51 18.98
C TYR A 387 -2.55 18.84 18.81
N VAL A 388 -3.04 19.14 17.61
CA VAL A 388 -3.87 20.34 17.36
C VAL A 388 -5.37 20.06 17.54
N PHE A 389 -5.81 18.82 17.28
CA PHE A 389 -7.22 18.44 17.39
C PHE A 389 -7.58 17.84 18.74
N ASP A 390 -8.68 18.32 19.33
CA ASP A 390 -9.39 17.63 20.39
C ASP A 390 -10.60 16.88 19.79
N PHE A 391 -10.57 15.57 19.80
CA PHE A 391 -11.66 14.73 19.28
C PHE A 391 -12.82 14.51 20.25
N VAL A 392 -12.85 15.21 21.37
CA VAL A 392 -13.87 15.10 22.42
C VAL A 392 -14.61 16.41 22.65
N THR A 393 -13.90 17.54 22.62
CA THR A 393 -14.45 18.86 22.98
C THR A 393 -15.01 19.56 21.73
N PRO A 394 -16.33 19.82 21.70
CA PRO A 394 -16.94 20.60 20.62
C PRO A 394 -16.62 22.10 20.75
N TYR A 395 -16.67 22.82 19.65
CA TYR A 395 -16.71 24.27 19.68
C TYR A 395 -17.93 24.81 20.44
N PRO A 396 -17.88 26.04 20.96
CA PRO A 396 -18.97 26.62 21.79
C PRO A 396 -20.33 26.69 21.09
N ASP A 397 -20.38 26.67 19.77
CA ASP A 397 -21.59 26.77 18.94
C ASP A 397 -22.11 25.41 18.43
N PHE A 398 -21.52 24.29 18.92
CA PHE A 398 -21.92 22.94 18.55
C PHE A 398 -22.31 22.12 19.80
N ASP A 399 -23.56 21.68 19.86
CA ASP A 399 -24.09 20.85 20.94
C ASP A 399 -24.60 19.50 20.39
N VAL A 400 -23.75 18.48 20.45
CA VAL A 400 -24.07 17.14 19.94
C VAL A 400 -25.26 16.50 20.62
N LYS A 401 -25.49 16.79 21.94
CA LYS A 401 -26.63 16.21 22.67
C LYS A 401 -27.96 16.81 22.21
N MET A 402 -27.98 18.11 22.04
CA MET A 402 -29.15 18.81 21.52
C MET A 402 -29.43 18.39 20.06
N LEU A 403 -28.42 18.31 19.21
CA LEU A 403 -28.57 17.89 17.82
C LEU A 403 -29.02 16.43 17.68
N ASN A 404 -28.54 15.54 18.56
CA ASN A 404 -28.98 14.15 18.60
C ASN A 404 -30.44 14.02 19.07
N ALA A 405 -30.88 14.90 19.95
CA ALA A 405 -32.29 14.92 20.39
C ALA A 405 -33.24 15.51 19.35
N TYR A 406 -32.75 16.48 18.56
CA TYR A 406 -33.48 17.10 17.45
C TYR A 406 -33.78 16.12 16.34
#